data_382908987c48d727f50b97a805487175
#
_entry.id   382908987c48d727f50b97a805487175
#
_cell.length_a   1.000
_cell.length_b   1.000
_cell.length_c   1.000
_cell.angle_alpha   90.00
_cell.angle_beta   90.00
_cell.angle_gamma   90.00
#
_symmetry.space_group_name_H-M   'P 1'
#
loop_
_entity.id
_entity.type
_entity.pdbx_description
1 polymer ?
#
loop_
_entity_poly.entity_id
_entity_poly.type
_entity_poly.pdbx_seq_one_letter_code
_entity_poly.pdbx_strand_id
1 'polypeptide(L)'
;MTKNLTINQRLNSNLFPVGVATSSFQIEGARDGREASIWDTFCATPGAVKDGSDGNVACDHIHRWQDDIELVSSLGFDAYRFSVSWPRI
;
A
#
# COMPACT_ATOMS: atom_id res chain seq x y z
N MET A 1 -19.84 -16.58 7.82
CA MET A 1 -19.06 -16.62 6.61
C MET A 1 -17.73 -17.32 6.86
N THR A 2 -17.38 -18.11 5.93
CA THR A 2 -16.12 -18.80 6.00
C THR A 2 -14.99 -17.84 5.60
N LYS A 3 -14.11 -17.57 6.51
CA LYS A 3 -12.92 -16.84 6.17
C LYS A 3 -12.03 -17.67 5.27
N ASN A 4 -11.06 -17.04 4.71
CA ASN A 4 -10.04 -17.74 3.97
C ASN A 4 -9.23 -18.61 4.92
N LEU A 5 -9.62 -19.83 5.02
CA LEU A 5 -9.04 -20.75 5.98
C LEU A 5 -7.58 -21.04 5.69
N THR A 6 -7.15 -20.85 4.44
CA THR A 6 -5.76 -21.14 4.10
C THR A 6 -4.79 -20.25 4.85
N ILE A 7 -5.18 -19.00 5.09
CA ILE A 7 -4.32 -18.09 5.84
C ILE A 7 -4.77 -18.00 7.29
N ASN A 8 -5.98 -17.53 7.51
CA ASN A 8 -6.43 -17.27 8.88
C ASN A 8 -6.45 -18.51 9.72
N GLN A 9 -7.03 -19.57 9.22
CA GLN A 9 -7.18 -20.77 10.05
C GLN A 9 -5.85 -21.37 10.41
N ARG A 10 -4.91 -21.48 9.49
CA ARG A 10 -3.60 -22.04 9.77
C ARG A 10 -2.82 -21.22 10.78
N LEU A 11 -2.92 -19.90 10.65
CA LEU A 11 -2.14 -19.00 11.48
C LEU A 11 -2.85 -18.67 12.77
N ASN A 12 -4.17 -18.62 12.75
CA ASN A 12 -4.93 -18.37 13.96
C ASN A 12 -4.91 -19.52 14.96
N SER A 13 -4.52 -20.69 14.51
CA SER A 13 -4.32 -21.77 15.45
C SER A 13 -3.27 -21.40 16.50
N ASN A 14 -2.45 -20.41 16.22
CA ASN A 14 -1.44 -19.90 17.14
C ASN A 14 -1.86 -18.61 17.81
N LEU A 15 -3.06 -18.14 17.53
CA LEU A 15 -3.64 -16.98 18.18
C LEU A 15 -2.86 -15.69 17.94
N PHE A 16 -2.23 -15.54 16.77
CA PHE A 16 -1.61 -14.29 16.45
C PHE A 16 -2.20 -13.70 15.15
N PRO A 17 -2.20 -12.37 15.04
CA PRO A 17 -2.78 -11.71 13.88
C PRO A 17 -1.90 -11.88 12.65
N VAL A 18 -2.56 -11.89 11.49
CA VAL A 18 -1.91 -11.91 10.19
C VAL A 18 -2.40 -10.71 9.42
N GLY A 19 -1.47 -9.96 8.89
CA GLY A 19 -1.83 -8.73 8.20
C GLY A 19 -0.98 -8.45 6.98
N VAL A 20 -1.29 -7.35 6.34
CA VAL A 20 -0.54 -6.83 5.20
C VAL A 20 -0.07 -5.41 5.50
N ALA A 21 0.91 -4.96 4.77
CA ALA A 21 1.46 -3.63 4.93
C ALA A 21 1.67 -2.98 3.57
N THR A 22 1.43 -1.68 3.53
CA THR A 22 1.71 -0.87 2.34
C THR A 22 2.46 0.38 2.75
N SER A 23 3.03 1.06 1.75
CA SER A 23 3.67 2.35 2.00
C SER A 23 3.08 3.39 1.06
N SER A 24 2.87 4.59 1.56
CA SER A 24 2.13 5.63 0.84
C SER A 24 2.72 5.94 -0.52
N PHE A 25 4.01 6.18 -0.60
CA PHE A 25 4.65 6.51 -1.88
C PHE A 25 4.51 5.39 -2.90
N GLN A 26 4.57 4.15 -2.44
CA GLN A 26 4.57 2.99 -3.34
C GLN A 26 3.20 2.69 -3.93
N ILE A 27 2.12 3.14 -3.31
CA ILE A 27 0.79 2.77 -3.78
C ILE A 27 -0.13 3.93 -4.13
N GLU A 28 0.04 5.10 -3.52
CA GLU A 28 -0.98 6.15 -3.62
C GLU A 28 -1.12 6.75 -5.01
N GLY A 29 -0.04 7.08 -5.67
CA GLY A 29 -0.11 7.84 -6.90
C GLY A 29 -0.58 9.27 -6.67
N ALA A 30 -1.38 9.80 -7.60
CA ALA A 30 -1.95 11.15 -7.51
C ALA A 30 -0.92 12.20 -7.12
N ARG A 31 0.17 12.25 -7.87
CA ARG A 31 1.32 13.11 -7.58
C ARG A 31 0.96 14.58 -7.48
N ASP A 32 0.03 15.04 -8.28
CA ASP A 32 -0.39 16.44 -8.32
C ASP A 32 -1.20 16.87 -7.08
N GLY A 33 -1.64 15.92 -6.27
CA GLY A 33 -2.39 16.20 -5.05
C GLY A 33 -1.54 16.35 -3.80
N ARG A 34 -0.21 16.39 -3.94
CA ARG A 34 0.67 16.50 -2.79
C ARG A 34 1.95 17.23 -3.12
N GLU A 35 2.62 17.74 -2.08
CA GLU A 35 3.96 18.30 -2.23
C GLU A 35 4.97 17.20 -2.57
N ALA A 36 6.11 17.60 -3.11
CA ALA A 36 7.16 16.64 -3.46
C ALA A 36 7.77 16.03 -2.19
N SER A 37 7.97 14.72 -2.24
CA SER A 37 8.71 14.01 -1.20
C SER A 37 10.14 13.78 -1.65
N ILE A 38 10.96 13.27 -0.72
CA ILE A 38 12.33 12.86 -1.06
C ILE A 38 12.34 11.81 -2.18
N TRP A 39 11.33 10.95 -2.20
CA TRP A 39 11.22 9.90 -3.20
C TRP A 39 10.91 10.44 -4.58
N ASP A 40 10.13 11.52 -4.67
CA ASP A 40 9.89 12.16 -5.96
C ASP A 40 11.18 12.71 -6.54
N THR A 41 11.97 13.36 -5.71
CA THR A 41 13.28 13.87 -6.11
C THR A 41 14.21 12.74 -6.54
N PHE A 42 14.23 11.66 -5.77
CA PHE A 42 15.07 10.51 -6.08
C PHE A 42 14.67 9.89 -7.43
N CYS A 43 13.39 9.65 -7.65
CA CYS A 43 12.90 9.05 -8.88
C CYS A 43 13.16 9.94 -10.09
N ALA A 44 13.14 11.25 -9.92
CA ALA A 44 13.41 12.20 -10.99
C ALA A 44 14.90 12.32 -11.31
N THR A 45 15.77 11.84 -10.43
CA THR A 45 17.22 11.91 -10.66
C THR A 45 17.60 10.91 -11.74
N PRO A 46 18.28 11.34 -12.82
CA PRO A 46 18.67 10.43 -13.90
C PRO A 46 19.50 9.26 -13.37
N GLY A 47 19.10 8.04 -13.73
CA GLY A 47 19.80 6.82 -13.36
C GLY A 47 19.59 6.34 -11.94
N ALA A 48 18.85 7.08 -11.11
CA ALA A 48 18.62 6.68 -9.72
C ALA A 48 17.72 5.45 -9.63
N VAL A 49 16.69 5.37 -10.46
CA VAL A 49 15.82 4.20 -10.55
C VAL A 49 16.15 3.46 -11.83
N LYS A 50 16.40 2.17 -11.71
CA LYS A 50 16.95 1.38 -12.81
C LYS A 50 16.09 1.43 -14.07
N ASP A 51 14.77 1.32 -13.93
CA ASP A 51 13.85 1.31 -15.06
C ASP A 51 13.13 2.66 -15.26
N GLY A 52 13.50 3.68 -14.48
CA GLY A 52 12.90 5.00 -14.60
C GLY A 52 11.53 5.13 -13.96
N SER A 53 11.07 4.14 -13.21
CA SER A 53 9.77 4.18 -12.55
C SER A 53 9.69 5.31 -11.52
N ASP A 54 8.47 5.79 -11.29
CA ASP A 54 8.21 6.80 -10.28
C ASP A 54 6.90 6.50 -9.55
N GLY A 55 6.53 7.39 -8.64
CA GLY A 55 5.32 7.23 -7.83
C GLY A 55 4.13 8.03 -8.34
N ASN A 56 4.14 8.51 -9.57
CA ASN A 56 3.10 9.42 -10.05
C ASN A 56 1.73 8.76 -10.14
N VAL A 57 1.68 7.52 -10.54
CA VAL A 57 0.43 6.74 -10.61
C VAL A 57 0.48 5.56 -9.64
N ALA A 58 1.56 4.81 -9.65
CA ALA A 58 1.76 3.62 -8.80
C ALA A 58 0.55 2.68 -8.89
N CYS A 59 -0.03 2.32 -7.75
CA CYS A 59 -1.24 1.49 -7.70
C CYS A 59 -2.52 2.33 -7.71
N ASP A 60 -2.39 3.63 -7.80
CA ASP A 60 -3.52 4.57 -7.82
C ASP A 60 -4.43 4.41 -6.59
N HIS A 61 -3.84 4.11 -5.45
CA HIS A 61 -4.59 3.83 -4.22
C HIS A 61 -5.45 5.02 -3.78
N ILE A 62 -5.01 6.24 -4.04
CA ILE A 62 -5.78 7.45 -3.70
C ILE A 62 -7.19 7.39 -4.30
N HIS A 63 -7.32 6.85 -5.50
CA HIS A 63 -8.62 6.75 -6.16
C HIS A 63 -9.29 5.38 -5.96
N ARG A 64 -8.56 4.39 -5.47
CA ARG A 64 -9.03 3.00 -5.37
C ARG A 64 -9.02 2.47 -3.94
N TRP A 65 -8.85 3.32 -2.96
CA TRP A 65 -8.65 2.87 -1.59
C TRP A 65 -9.82 2.02 -1.07
N GLN A 66 -11.05 2.31 -1.49
CA GLN A 66 -12.19 1.52 -1.03
C GLN A 66 -12.10 0.09 -1.54
N ASP A 67 -11.81 -0.07 -2.83
CA ASP A 67 -11.65 -1.41 -3.42
C ASP A 67 -10.49 -2.16 -2.78
N ASP A 68 -9.40 -1.46 -2.53
CA ASP A 68 -8.21 -2.07 -1.94
C ASP A 68 -8.49 -2.54 -0.50
N ILE A 69 -9.17 -1.73 0.28
CA ILE A 69 -9.54 -2.10 1.65
C ILE A 69 -10.53 -3.28 1.65
N GLU A 70 -11.49 -3.27 0.75
CA GLU A 70 -12.42 -4.38 0.61
C GLU A 70 -11.71 -5.67 0.25
N LEU A 71 -10.71 -5.59 -0.62
CA LEU A 71 -9.92 -6.75 -0.99
C LEU A 71 -9.19 -7.32 0.23
N VAL A 72 -8.52 -6.47 0.99
CA VAL A 72 -7.81 -6.88 2.20
C VAL A 72 -8.77 -7.56 3.17
N SER A 73 -9.93 -6.97 3.38
CA SER A 73 -10.94 -7.53 4.27
C SER A 73 -11.44 -8.88 3.76
N SER A 74 -11.72 -9.00 2.47
CA SER A 74 -12.26 -10.22 1.89
C SER A 74 -11.29 -11.38 1.94
N LEU A 75 -9.99 -11.11 1.98
CA LEU A 75 -8.97 -12.14 2.07
C LEU A 75 -8.78 -12.65 3.51
N GLY A 76 -9.46 -12.05 4.48
CA GLY A 76 -9.45 -12.52 5.85
C GLY A 76 -8.25 -12.10 6.67
N PHE A 77 -7.56 -11.05 6.27
CA PHE A 77 -6.47 -10.51 7.09
C PHE A 77 -7.02 -9.80 8.32
N ASP A 78 -6.27 -9.89 9.41
CA ASP A 78 -6.67 -9.34 10.70
C ASP A 78 -6.20 -7.91 10.89
N ALA A 79 -5.18 -7.49 10.16
CA ALA A 79 -4.54 -6.20 10.37
C ALA A 79 -4.05 -5.63 9.05
N TYR A 80 -4.01 -4.31 8.98
CA TYR A 80 -3.47 -3.59 7.85
C TYR A 80 -2.62 -2.44 8.39
N ARG A 81 -1.33 -2.45 8.06
CA ARG A 81 -0.41 -1.37 8.40
C ARG A 81 -0.14 -0.52 7.17
N PHE A 82 -0.22 0.78 7.33
CA PHE A 82 0.05 1.68 6.22
C PHE A 82 0.78 2.93 6.73
N SER A 83 1.51 3.56 5.85
CA SER A 83 2.15 4.83 6.17
C SER A 83 1.29 5.99 5.66
N VAL A 84 1.46 7.14 6.28
CA VAL A 84 0.76 8.36 5.90
C VAL A 84 1.70 9.23 5.10
N SER A 85 1.23 9.73 3.97
CA SER A 85 2.02 10.64 3.15
C SER A 85 2.03 12.02 3.78
N TRP A 86 3.11 12.35 4.46
CA TRP A 86 3.26 13.66 5.06
C TRP A 86 3.13 14.80 4.03
N PRO A 87 3.74 14.70 2.84
CA PRO A 87 3.58 15.74 1.82
C PRO A 87 2.15 15.98 1.35
N ARG A 88 1.24 15.03 1.59
CA ARG A 88 -0.17 15.19 1.20
C ARG A 88 -0.98 15.95 2.26
N ILE A 89 -0.52 15.94 3.50
CA ILE A 89 -1.17 16.63 4.59
C ILE A 89 -0.83 18.11 4.56
#